data_477bd007a52ebece86b9fd0be5b490bc
#
_entry.id   477bd007a52ebece86b9fd0be5b490bc
#
_cell.length_a   1.000
_cell.length_b   1.000
_cell.length_c   1.000
_cell.angle_alpha   90.00
_cell.angle_beta   90.00
_cell.angle_gamma   90.00
#
_symmetry.space_group_name_H-M   'P 1'
#
loop_
_entity.id
_entity.type
_entity.pdbx_description
1 polymer ?
#
loop_
_entity_poly.entity_id
_entity_poly.type
_entity_poly.pdbx_seq_one_letter_code
_entity_poly.pdbx_strand_id
1 'polypeptide(L)'
;MRQRLGIAIALAGDPDFLVLDEPVNGLDPQGIIEMRELILKLNREHQITVLISSHILDELSRLATHYGFIDNGRMIKEISVEELEASCRKCIRLEVTNVQTLAYVLDEMNIDYKVISDKATDVFAKVNISKLAMALAKENCKVLSMQERDESLESYYVSLVVSVKIPQGIIIK
;
A
#
# COMPACT_ATOMS: atom_id res chain seq x y z
N MET A 1 7.64 11.48 27.25
CA MET A 1 7.85 10.73 28.52
C MET A 1 6.68 9.86 28.93
N ARG A 2 5.43 10.29 28.84
CA ARG A 2 4.25 9.48 29.26
C ARG A 2 4.12 8.15 28.51
N GLN A 3 4.29 8.14 27.19
CA GLN A 3 4.17 6.92 26.37
C GLN A 3 5.23 5.87 26.72
N ARG A 4 6.50 6.25 26.90
CA ARG A 4 7.57 5.33 27.32
C ARG A 4 7.29 4.72 28.69
N LEU A 5 6.77 5.50 29.63
CA LEU A 5 6.35 4.99 30.93
C LEU A 5 5.19 3.99 30.81
N GLY A 6 4.20 4.29 29.95
CA GLY A 6 3.09 3.37 29.69
C GLY A 6 3.57 2.01 29.17
N ILE A 7 4.49 2.03 28.19
CA ILE A 7 5.09 0.80 27.64
C ILE A 7 5.88 0.06 28.73
N ALA A 8 6.70 0.77 29.53
CA ALA A 8 7.45 0.15 30.60
C ALA A 8 6.55 -0.54 31.63
N ILE A 9 5.41 0.07 31.97
CA ILE A 9 4.40 -0.53 32.87
C ILE A 9 3.78 -1.79 32.21
N ALA A 10 3.42 -1.71 30.92
CA ALA A 10 2.85 -2.84 30.20
C ALA A 10 3.82 -4.02 30.10
N LEU A 11 5.11 -3.77 30.05
CA LEU A 11 6.16 -4.79 29.99
C LEU A 11 6.50 -5.40 31.37
N ALA A 12 6.08 -4.81 32.47
CA ALA A 12 6.43 -5.28 33.82
C ALA A 12 5.89 -6.69 34.13
N GLY A 13 4.91 -7.18 33.37
CA GLY A 13 4.30 -8.50 33.50
C GLY A 13 4.90 -9.56 32.58
N ASP A 14 6.00 -9.27 31.86
CA ASP A 14 6.60 -10.14 30.86
C ASP A 14 5.59 -10.71 29.84
N PRO A 15 4.90 -9.84 29.08
CA PRO A 15 3.83 -10.25 28.20
C PRO A 15 4.34 -10.86 26.89
N ASP A 16 3.65 -11.87 26.36
CA ASP A 16 3.86 -12.38 25.01
C ASP A 16 3.18 -11.52 23.92
N PHE A 17 2.21 -10.69 24.34
CA PHE A 17 1.40 -9.84 23.46
C PHE A 17 1.22 -8.44 24.02
N LEU A 18 1.48 -7.41 23.22
CA LEU A 18 1.42 -6.02 23.60
C LEU A 18 0.49 -5.24 22.63
N VAL A 19 -0.44 -4.47 23.19
CA VAL A 19 -1.31 -3.57 22.41
C VAL A 19 -0.89 -2.12 22.65
N LEU A 20 -0.57 -1.40 21.58
CA LEU A 20 -0.15 0.00 21.61
C LEU A 20 -1.13 0.86 20.80
N ASP A 21 -1.81 1.76 21.48
CA ASP A 21 -2.72 2.70 20.85
C ASP A 21 -2.00 4.02 20.59
N GLU A 22 -1.86 4.39 19.30
CA GLU A 22 -1.20 5.60 18.84
C GLU A 22 0.18 5.87 19.49
N PRO A 23 1.12 4.91 19.51
CA PRO A 23 2.34 5.00 20.31
C PRO A 23 3.29 6.13 19.89
N VAL A 24 3.18 6.62 18.66
CA VAL A 24 4.04 7.68 18.11
C VAL A 24 3.37 9.05 18.12
N ASN A 25 2.10 9.13 18.49
CA ASN A 25 1.34 10.38 18.46
C ASN A 25 1.91 11.40 19.45
N GLY A 26 2.16 12.64 18.95
CA GLY A 26 2.69 13.74 19.76
C GLY A 26 4.16 13.61 20.14
N LEU A 27 4.91 12.70 19.54
CA LEU A 27 6.37 12.63 19.64
C LEU A 27 7.02 13.56 18.60
N ASP A 28 8.20 14.06 18.94
CA ASP A 28 9.09 14.70 17.97
C ASP A 28 9.74 13.66 17.04
N PRO A 29 10.33 14.04 15.90
CA PRO A 29 10.91 13.09 14.93
C PRO A 29 11.93 12.14 15.55
N GLN A 30 12.73 12.62 16.49
CA GLN A 30 13.69 11.77 17.20
C GLN A 30 12.98 10.73 18.09
N GLY A 31 11.93 11.17 18.80
CA GLY A 31 11.12 10.29 19.65
C GLY A 31 10.38 9.21 18.87
N ILE A 32 9.97 9.50 17.63
CA ILE A 32 9.36 8.52 16.72
C ILE A 32 10.37 7.44 16.35
N ILE A 33 11.61 7.84 16.00
CA ILE A 33 12.69 6.89 15.66
C ILE A 33 12.98 5.97 16.86
N GLU A 34 13.16 6.53 18.04
CA GLU A 34 13.45 5.76 19.25
C GLU A 34 12.29 4.83 19.64
N MET A 35 11.04 5.25 19.44
CA MET A 35 9.87 4.42 19.69
C MET A 35 9.82 3.23 18.73
N ARG A 36 10.10 3.47 17.46
CA ARG A 36 10.17 2.42 16.43
C ARG A 36 11.25 1.39 16.75
N GLU A 37 12.44 1.84 17.08
CA GLU A 37 13.54 0.94 17.48
C GLU A 37 13.19 0.10 18.71
N LEU A 38 12.52 0.71 19.70
CA LEU A 38 12.03 -0.01 20.87
C LEU A 38 11.04 -1.12 20.48
N ILE A 39 10.03 -0.81 19.66
CA ILE A 39 9.03 -1.78 19.22
C ILE A 39 9.68 -2.93 18.44
N LEU A 40 10.57 -2.61 17.51
CA LEU A 40 11.30 -3.64 16.74
C LEU A 40 12.15 -4.52 17.64
N LYS A 41 12.78 -3.94 18.65
CA LYS A 41 13.58 -4.67 19.63
C LYS A 41 12.71 -5.64 20.45
N LEU A 42 11.57 -5.17 20.96
CA LEU A 42 10.61 -6.00 21.70
C LEU A 42 10.14 -7.21 20.88
N ASN A 43 9.85 -6.99 19.62
CA ASN A 43 9.43 -8.07 18.73
C ASN A 43 10.58 -9.04 18.41
N ARG A 44 11.76 -8.54 18.00
CA ARG A 44 12.84 -9.38 17.50
C ARG A 44 13.62 -10.10 18.61
N GLU A 45 13.95 -9.39 19.69
CA GLU A 45 14.78 -9.92 20.76
C GLU A 45 13.96 -10.61 21.85
N HIS A 46 12.76 -10.10 22.14
CA HIS A 46 11.90 -10.64 23.21
C HIS A 46 10.73 -11.46 22.67
N GLN A 47 10.58 -11.60 21.35
CA GLN A 47 9.53 -12.37 20.68
C GLN A 47 8.10 -11.93 21.05
N ILE A 48 7.93 -10.66 21.47
CA ILE A 48 6.62 -10.11 21.83
C ILE A 48 5.86 -9.80 20.56
N THR A 49 4.65 -10.31 20.42
CA THR A 49 3.74 -9.90 19.36
C THR A 49 3.17 -8.54 19.68
N VAL A 50 3.32 -7.56 18.77
CA VAL A 50 2.87 -6.19 19.00
C VAL A 50 1.75 -5.83 18.04
N LEU A 51 0.59 -5.46 18.59
CA LEU A 51 -0.52 -4.87 17.85
C LEU A 51 -0.49 -3.36 18.03
N ILE A 52 -0.45 -2.61 16.92
CA ILE A 52 -0.34 -1.16 16.93
C ILE A 52 -1.54 -0.56 16.21
N SER A 53 -2.24 0.41 16.83
CA SER A 53 -3.13 1.31 16.12
C SER A 53 -2.37 2.59 15.74
N SER A 54 -2.58 3.10 14.54
CA SER A 54 -2.10 4.42 14.13
C SER A 54 -2.92 4.96 12.95
N HIS A 55 -3.00 6.28 12.88
CA HIS A 55 -3.50 7.00 11.70
C HIS A 55 -2.35 7.54 10.83
N ILE A 56 -1.10 7.36 11.25
CA ILE A 56 0.11 7.76 10.51
C ILE A 56 0.64 6.54 9.76
N LEU A 57 0.17 6.36 8.53
CA LEU A 57 0.43 5.14 7.74
C LEU A 57 1.90 4.97 7.38
N ASP A 58 2.63 6.06 7.12
CA ASP A 58 4.07 6.04 6.83
C ASP A 58 4.90 5.45 7.97
N GLU A 59 4.51 5.70 9.22
CA GLU A 59 5.22 5.12 10.36
C GLU A 59 4.93 3.63 10.51
N LEU A 60 3.69 3.20 10.23
CA LEU A 60 3.33 1.78 10.24
C LEU A 60 4.07 1.00 9.15
N SER A 61 4.28 1.59 7.97
CA SER A 61 4.96 0.92 6.84
C SER A 61 6.38 0.46 7.17
N ARG A 62 6.98 1.03 8.20
CA ARG A 62 8.35 0.70 8.65
C ARG A 62 8.39 -0.31 9.80
N LEU A 63 7.24 -0.67 10.36
CA LEU A 63 7.10 -1.52 11.54
C LEU A 63 6.32 -2.79 11.26
N ALA A 64 5.20 -2.66 10.57
CA ALA A 64 4.22 -3.70 10.44
C ALA A 64 4.68 -4.81 9.47
N THR A 65 4.32 -6.04 9.80
CA THR A 65 4.39 -7.20 8.92
C THR A 65 3.02 -7.53 8.32
N HIS A 66 1.95 -7.12 9.02
CA HIS A 66 0.57 -7.29 8.60
C HIS A 66 -0.24 -6.03 8.90
N TYR A 67 -1.23 -5.74 8.07
CA TYR A 67 -2.13 -4.62 8.22
C TYR A 67 -3.56 -5.09 8.35
N GLY A 68 -4.28 -4.52 9.33
CA GLY A 68 -5.71 -4.63 9.46
C GLY A 68 -6.37 -3.28 9.20
N PHE A 69 -7.19 -3.18 8.16
CA PHE A 69 -7.93 -1.97 7.85
C PHE A 69 -9.32 -2.00 8.49
N ILE A 70 -9.62 -0.99 9.31
CA ILE A 70 -10.89 -0.88 10.04
C ILE A 70 -11.62 0.38 9.58
N ASP A 71 -12.90 0.25 9.27
CA ASP A 71 -13.82 1.37 9.04
C ASP A 71 -15.15 1.11 9.75
N ASN A 72 -15.68 2.14 10.43
CA ASN A 72 -16.92 2.07 11.19
C ASN A 72 -17.01 0.84 12.14
N GLY A 73 -15.90 0.50 12.80
CA GLY A 73 -15.82 -0.60 13.78
C GLY A 73 -15.82 -2.00 13.17
N ARG A 74 -15.63 -2.11 11.85
CA ARG A 74 -15.52 -3.39 11.14
C ARG A 74 -14.17 -3.54 10.47
N MET A 75 -13.60 -4.74 10.58
CA MET A 75 -12.44 -5.11 9.79
C MET A 75 -12.85 -5.20 8.32
N ILE A 76 -12.25 -4.33 7.47
CA ILE A 76 -12.52 -4.32 6.04
C ILE A 76 -11.63 -5.34 5.33
N LYS A 77 -10.35 -5.35 5.71
CA LYS A 77 -9.34 -6.18 5.09
C LYS A 77 -8.18 -6.42 6.03
N GLU A 78 -7.60 -7.61 5.95
CA GLU A 78 -6.31 -7.97 6.49
C GLU A 78 -5.38 -8.33 5.32
N ILE A 79 -4.12 -7.89 5.37
CA ILE A 79 -3.15 -8.07 4.28
C ILE A 79 -1.73 -8.07 4.84
N SER A 80 -0.85 -8.89 4.29
CA SER A 80 0.58 -8.85 4.63
C SER A 80 1.28 -7.65 3.98
N VAL A 81 2.48 -7.30 4.47
CA VAL A 81 3.27 -6.22 3.88
C VAL A 81 3.65 -6.54 2.44
N GLU A 82 3.99 -7.79 2.13
CA GLU A 82 4.38 -8.24 0.78
C GLU A 82 3.22 -8.10 -0.21
N GLU A 83 2.01 -8.50 0.20
CA GLU A 83 0.80 -8.35 -0.63
C GLU A 83 0.43 -6.88 -0.82
N LEU A 84 0.61 -6.06 0.22
CA LEU A 84 0.35 -4.63 0.16
C LEU A 84 1.35 -3.94 -0.76
N GLU A 85 2.65 -4.21 -0.63
CA GLU A 85 3.69 -3.68 -1.52
C GLU A 85 3.46 -4.09 -2.97
N ALA A 86 3.02 -5.32 -3.21
CA ALA A 86 2.63 -5.78 -4.54
C ALA A 86 1.43 -5.01 -5.10
N SER A 87 0.51 -4.58 -4.23
CA SER A 87 -0.67 -3.77 -4.59
C SER A 87 -0.34 -2.29 -4.76
N CYS A 88 0.63 -1.78 -3.99
CA CYS A 88 1.07 -0.37 -3.99
C CYS A 88 2.26 -0.11 -4.93
N ARG A 89 2.52 -0.98 -5.91
CA ARG A 89 3.60 -0.75 -6.87
C ARG A 89 3.37 0.55 -7.64
N LYS A 90 4.41 1.39 -7.68
CA LYS A 90 4.43 2.54 -8.58
C LYS A 90 4.16 2.08 -10.00
N CYS A 91 3.16 2.63 -10.61
CA CYS A 91 2.81 2.32 -11.99
C CYS A 91 2.47 3.57 -12.77
N ILE A 92 2.59 3.47 -14.09
CA ILE A 92 2.06 4.47 -15.01
C ILE A 92 0.78 3.90 -15.57
N ARG A 93 -0.35 4.51 -15.26
CA ARG A 93 -1.62 4.17 -15.92
C ARG A 93 -1.69 4.81 -17.28
N LEU A 94 -1.81 3.96 -18.29
CA LEU A 94 -1.98 4.36 -19.67
C LEU A 94 -3.41 4.05 -20.13
N GLU A 95 -4.08 5.05 -20.68
CA GLU A 95 -5.31 4.86 -21.44
C GLU A 95 -5.00 4.98 -22.92
N VAL A 96 -5.44 4.01 -23.69
CA VAL A 96 -5.14 3.88 -25.12
C VAL A 96 -6.39 3.55 -25.91
N THR A 97 -6.31 3.73 -27.23
CA THR A 97 -7.39 3.35 -28.14
C THR A 97 -7.55 1.84 -28.30
N ASN A 98 -6.48 1.06 -28.09
CA ASN A 98 -6.48 -0.40 -28.18
C ASN A 98 -5.51 -1.02 -27.18
N VAL A 99 -6.06 -1.66 -26.15
CA VAL A 99 -5.29 -2.30 -25.07
C VAL A 99 -4.53 -3.55 -25.56
N GLN A 100 -5.07 -4.28 -26.52
CA GLN A 100 -4.39 -5.47 -27.05
C GLN A 100 -3.09 -5.08 -27.78
N THR A 101 -3.14 -4.01 -28.56
CA THR A 101 -1.94 -3.46 -29.21
C THR A 101 -0.92 -2.94 -28.18
N LEU A 102 -1.39 -2.28 -27.10
CA LEU A 102 -0.51 -1.85 -26.00
C LEU A 102 0.15 -3.07 -25.34
N ALA A 103 -0.61 -4.11 -25.02
CA ALA A 103 -0.10 -5.32 -24.42
C ALA A 103 0.98 -5.98 -25.29
N TYR A 104 0.73 -6.12 -26.59
CA TYR A 104 1.70 -6.64 -27.54
C TYR A 104 3.02 -5.85 -27.54
N VAL A 105 2.93 -4.51 -27.58
CA VAL A 105 4.13 -3.62 -27.56
C VAL A 105 4.88 -3.75 -26.23
N LEU A 106 4.17 -3.85 -25.10
CA LEU A 106 4.78 -4.01 -23.78
C LEU A 106 5.47 -5.36 -23.63
N ASP A 107 4.90 -6.44 -24.18
CA ASP A 107 5.50 -7.79 -24.24
C ASP A 107 6.80 -7.76 -25.07
N GLU A 108 6.80 -7.13 -26.26
CA GLU A 108 8.01 -6.97 -27.07
C GLU A 108 9.11 -6.17 -26.36
N MET A 109 8.73 -5.19 -25.55
CA MET A 109 9.65 -4.38 -24.76
C MET A 109 10.07 -5.05 -23.43
N ASN A 110 9.55 -6.24 -23.12
CA ASN A 110 9.73 -6.97 -21.85
C ASN A 110 9.43 -6.10 -20.63
N ILE A 111 8.29 -5.43 -20.67
CA ILE A 111 7.79 -4.51 -19.63
C ILE A 111 6.65 -5.19 -18.88
N ASP A 112 6.72 -5.21 -17.55
CA ASP A 112 5.68 -5.76 -16.69
C ASP A 112 4.44 -4.84 -16.66
N TYR A 113 3.25 -5.39 -16.87
CA TYR A 113 1.99 -4.64 -16.92
C TYR A 113 0.80 -5.44 -16.42
N LYS A 114 -0.30 -4.74 -16.13
CA LYS A 114 -1.58 -5.33 -15.77
C LYS A 114 -2.70 -4.60 -16.51
N VAL A 115 -3.47 -5.33 -17.29
CA VAL A 115 -4.68 -4.80 -17.93
C VAL A 115 -5.75 -4.56 -16.88
N ILE A 116 -6.28 -3.34 -16.81
CA ILE A 116 -7.30 -2.92 -15.84
C ILE A 116 -8.69 -2.88 -16.46
N SER A 117 -8.78 -2.43 -17.72
CA SER A 117 -10.04 -2.35 -18.47
C SER A 117 -9.74 -2.42 -19.97
N ASP A 118 -10.80 -2.37 -20.79
CA ASP A 118 -10.71 -2.36 -22.26
C ASP A 118 -9.93 -1.16 -22.84
N LYS A 119 -9.62 -0.17 -22.02
CA LYS A 119 -8.91 1.06 -22.43
C LYS A 119 -7.73 1.42 -21.53
N ALA A 120 -7.58 0.78 -20.36
CA ALA A 120 -6.60 1.15 -19.37
C ALA A 120 -5.68 -0.02 -18.96
N THR A 121 -4.38 0.28 -18.84
CA THR A 121 -3.35 -0.67 -18.44
C THR A 121 -2.39 0.02 -17.46
N ASP A 122 -2.04 -0.65 -16.37
CA ASP A 122 -1.01 -0.23 -15.43
C ASP A 122 0.33 -0.83 -15.83
N VAL A 123 1.34 0.00 -15.97
CA VAL A 123 2.70 -0.36 -16.40
C VAL A 123 3.66 -0.18 -15.22
N PHE A 124 4.33 -1.25 -14.81
CA PHE A 124 5.12 -1.32 -13.57
C PHE A 124 6.63 -1.09 -13.77
N ALA A 125 7.02 -0.37 -14.80
CA ALA A 125 8.42 -0.06 -15.08
C ALA A 125 8.64 1.44 -15.29
N LYS A 126 9.87 1.90 -15.07
CA LYS A 126 10.33 3.20 -15.58
C LYS A 126 10.45 3.11 -17.10
N VAL A 127 9.39 3.40 -17.80
CA VAL A 127 9.36 3.33 -19.26
C VAL A 127 9.89 4.63 -19.84
N ASN A 128 10.72 4.52 -20.87
CA ASN A 128 11.00 5.68 -21.70
C ASN A 128 9.74 6.00 -22.53
N ILE A 129 9.01 7.00 -22.09
CA ILE A 129 7.71 7.41 -22.64
C ILE A 129 7.80 7.69 -24.13
N SER A 130 8.89 8.34 -24.59
CA SER A 130 9.09 8.64 -26.01
C SER A 130 9.22 7.38 -26.84
N LYS A 131 9.97 6.36 -26.36
CA LYS A 131 10.10 5.08 -27.06
C LYS A 131 8.78 4.33 -27.12
N LEU A 132 8.04 4.29 -26.02
CA LEU A 132 6.73 3.64 -25.96
C LEU A 132 5.73 4.33 -26.89
N ALA A 133 5.67 5.67 -26.87
CA ALA A 133 4.79 6.43 -27.74
C ALA A 133 5.10 6.21 -29.23
N MET A 134 6.40 6.13 -29.60
CA MET A 134 6.81 5.83 -30.98
C MET A 134 6.41 4.40 -31.39
N ALA A 135 6.56 3.43 -30.50
CA ALA A 135 6.17 2.04 -30.78
C ALA A 135 4.66 1.92 -30.99
N LEU A 136 3.86 2.55 -30.10
CA LEU A 136 2.40 2.57 -30.22
C LEU A 136 1.91 3.31 -31.48
N ALA A 137 2.58 4.40 -31.85
CA ALA A 137 2.24 5.14 -33.07
C ALA A 137 2.45 4.31 -34.34
N LYS A 138 3.46 3.45 -34.40
CA LYS A 138 3.69 2.53 -35.52
C LYS A 138 2.54 1.53 -35.70
N GLU A 139 1.94 1.12 -34.60
CA GLU A 139 0.81 0.19 -34.54
C GLU A 139 -0.56 0.89 -34.58
N ASN A 140 -0.61 2.17 -34.95
CA ASN A 140 -1.82 2.99 -34.99
C ASN A 140 -2.57 3.04 -33.64
N CYS A 141 -1.90 2.80 -32.53
CA CYS A 141 -2.46 2.90 -31.18
C CYS A 141 -2.14 4.28 -30.58
N LYS A 142 -3.19 5.03 -30.22
CA LYS A 142 -3.03 6.38 -29.63
C LYS A 142 -3.11 6.28 -28.10
N VAL A 143 -2.20 6.98 -27.43
CA VAL A 143 -2.28 7.23 -25.99
C VAL A 143 -3.30 8.34 -25.76
N LEU A 144 -4.32 8.08 -24.99
CA LEU A 144 -5.39 9.00 -24.63
C LEU A 144 -5.09 9.76 -23.35
N SER A 145 -4.58 9.05 -22.34
CA SER A 145 -4.12 9.65 -21.10
C SER A 145 -2.93 8.85 -20.52
N MET A 146 -2.13 9.53 -19.70
CA MET A 146 -1.04 8.95 -18.96
C MET A 146 -0.97 9.60 -17.59
N GLN A 147 -1.03 8.78 -16.54
CA GLN A 147 -0.98 9.23 -15.15
C GLN A 147 0.00 8.36 -14.37
N GLU A 148 0.97 8.99 -13.74
CA GLU A 148 1.75 8.31 -12.71
C GLU A 148 0.85 8.06 -11.51
N ARG A 149 0.76 6.80 -11.08
CA ARG A 149 0.11 6.39 -9.86
C ARG A 149 1.17 5.91 -8.90
N ASP A 150 1.32 6.67 -7.84
CA ASP A 150 2.02 6.25 -6.64
C ASP A 150 0.90 5.84 -5.66
N GLU A 151 0.58 4.56 -5.64
CA GLU A 151 -0.36 4.07 -4.64
C GLU A 151 0.38 4.05 -3.30
N SER A 152 0.35 5.19 -2.62
CA SER A 152 0.72 5.26 -1.22
C SER A 152 -0.25 4.40 -0.39
N LEU A 153 0.17 4.03 0.79
CA LEU A 153 -0.66 3.28 1.74
C LEU A 153 -1.98 4.04 2.03
N GLU A 154 -1.93 5.39 2.04
CA GLU A 154 -3.12 6.26 2.15
C GLU A 154 -4.07 6.11 0.97
N SER A 155 -3.54 6.12 -0.26
CA SER A 155 -4.34 5.96 -1.48
C SER A 155 -5.00 4.58 -1.52
N TYR A 156 -4.26 3.54 -1.09
CA TYR A 156 -4.79 2.19 -0.96
C TYR A 156 -5.92 2.12 0.06
N TYR A 157 -5.74 2.70 1.26
CA TYR A 157 -6.78 2.77 2.28
C TYR A 157 -8.02 3.49 1.79
N VAL A 158 -7.87 4.67 1.17
CA VAL A 158 -8.99 5.43 0.59
C VAL A 158 -9.73 4.59 -0.44
N SER A 159 -9.02 3.87 -1.30
CA SER A 159 -9.64 3.01 -2.32
C SER A 159 -10.46 1.88 -1.70
N LEU A 160 -9.99 1.28 -0.59
CA LEU A 160 -10.73 0.26 0.14
C LEU A 160 -12.02 0.82 0.75
N VAL A 161 -11.94 1.96 1.44
CA VAL A 161 -13.10 2.58 2.10
C VAL A 161 -14.14 3.02 1.06
N VAL A 162 -13.71 3.59 -0.06
CA VAL A 162 -14.61 4.00 -1.16
C VAL A 162 -15.27 2.78 -1.79
N SER A 163 -14.51 1.70 -2.02
CA SER A 163 -15.05 0.46 -2.60
C SER A 163 -16.09 -0.21 -1.71
N VAL A 164 -15.95 -0.12 -0.39
CA VAL A 164 -16.92 -0.65 0.57
C VAL A 164 -18.19 0.20 0.62
N LYS A 165 -18.10 1.50 0.38
CA LYS A 165 -19.25 2.43 0.37
C LYS A 165 -20.06 2.42 -0.93
N ILE A 166 -19.50 1.89 -2.02
CA ILE A 166 -20.26 1.66 -3.25
C ILE A 166 -20.90 0.27 -3.12
N PRO A 167 -22.23 0.17 -3.02
CA PRO A 167 -22.88 -1.14 -3.03
C PRO A 167 -22.58 -1.78 -4.40
N GLN A 168 -21.73 -2.77 -4.41
CA GLN A 168 -21.63 -3.64 -5.58
C GLN A 168 -23.00 -4.29 -5.71
N GLY A 169 -23.68 -3.98 -6.82
CA GLY A 169 -24.98 -4.51 -7.14
C GLY A 169 -24.98 -6.01 -6.92
N ILE A 170 -25.94 -6.46 -6.14
CA ILE A 170 -26.18 -7.86 -5.83
C ILE A 170 -26.42 -8.58 -7.15
N ILE A 171 -25.45 -9.36 -7.62
CA ILE A 171 -25.70 -10.39 -8.61
C ILE A 171 -26.23 -11.59 -7.84
N ILE A 172 -27.54 -11.68 -7.75
CA ILE A 172 -28.23 -12.92 -7.37
C ILE A 172 -28.15 -13.84 -8.58
N LYS A 173 -27.46 -14.93 -8.43
CA LYS A 173 -27.68 -16.14 -9.19
C LYS A 173 -28.06 -17.24 -8.26
#